data_897fd5a16f4722f1390f7c127461659c
#
_entry.id   897fd5a16f4722f1390f7c127461659c
#
_cell.length_a   1.000
_cell.length_b   1.000
_cell.length_c   1.000
_cell.angle_alpha   90.00
_cell.angle_beta   90.00
_cell.angle_gamma   90.00
#
_symmetry.space_group_name_H-M   'P 1'
#
loop_
_entity.id
_entity.type
_entity.pdbx_description
1 polymer ?
#
loop_
_entity_poly.entity_id
_entity_poly.type
_entity_poly.pdbx_seq_one_letter_code
_entity_poly.pdbx_strand_id
1 'polypeptide(L)'
;NTIWSKIWKLSCPAKVKIFIWRTLHGTLPCCVTLANRHMKVLPTYPSCSNGHEDTKHLLFLCQKAKEVWEKLGLHEAIKKACAVDRAGEAILEFLIFMPEHELSIVGIQNVRELIAITAWYLWWERRSLVHQGMTQDAYQISMGARAITTNYVIAQSSKATNKIEGWTRPPLGFVKLNVDASFDQDMLRGTAGAVLTDDKGRFIVGGNWKMDWCADVLTAEAMTLRFGLLLAQKAGSNRLVVNSDNMEVIDTTKNGGHTAGAAAAVFDDCYFLACDFFVS
;
A
#
# COMPACT_ATOMS: atom_id res chain seq x y z
N ASN A 1 21.35 0.29 -13.66
CA ASN A 1 19.98 -0.29 -13.58
C ASN A 1 19.82 -1.48 -12.62
N THR A 2 20.86 -1.90 -11.91
CA THR A 2 20.83 -3.05 -10.99
C THR A 2 20.21 -2.72 -9.63
N ILE A 3 20.32 -1.48 -9.15
CA ILE A 3 19.82 -1.05 -7.82
C ILE A 3 18.30 -1.12 -7.75
N TRP A 4 17.61 -0.55 -8.73
CA TRP A 4 16.14 -0.55 -8.77
C TRP A 4 15.56 -1.95 -8.84
N SER A 5 16.15 -2.82 -9.66
CA SER A 5 15.75 -4.22 -9.73
C SER A 5 15.86 -4.93 -8.39
N LYS A 6 16.87 -4.63 -7.57
CA LYS A 6 17.04 -5.21 -6.23
C LYS A 6 15.97 -4.71 -5.26
N ILE A 7 15.65 -3.40 -5.27
CA ILE A 7 14.59 -2.83 -4.40
C ILE A 7 13.24 -3.49 -4.68
N TRP A 8 12.88 -3.63 -5.97
CA TRP A 8 11.60 -4.24 -6.32
C TRP A 8 11.51 -5.73 -6.02
N LYS A 9 12.65 -6.41 -5.84
CA LYS A 9 12.73 -7.83 -5.45
C LYS A 9 12.66 -8.06 -3.93
N LEU A 10 12.81 -7.03 -3.10
CA LEU A 10 12.68 -7.18 -1.65
C LEU A 10 11.31 -7.78 -1.28
N SER A 11 11.32 -8.71 -0.33
CA SER A 11 10.09 -9.31 0.21
C SER A 11 9.47 -8.40 1.28
N CYS A 12 8.97 -7.23 0.84
CA CYS A 12 8.32 -6.25 1.72
C CYS A 12 7.16 -5.56 0.99
N PRO A 13 6.22 -4.93 1.73
CA PRO A 13 5.08 -4.22 1.16
C PRO A 13 5.47 -3.17 0.12
N ALA A 14 4.64 -2.97 -0.91
CA ALA A 14 4.90 -1.99 -1.98
C ALA A 14 5.15 -0.57 -1.45
N LYS A 15 4.44 -0.15 -0.39
CA LYS A 15 4.64 1.15 0.28
C LYS A 15 6.06 1.33 0.84
N VAL A 16 6.70 0.24 1.29
CA VAL A 16 8.10 0.25 1.76
C VAL A 16 9.06 0.43 0.59
N LYS A 17 8.83 -0.26 -0.53
CA LYS A 17 9.63 -0.11 -1.75
C LYS A 17 9.58 1.31 -2.32
N ILE A 18 8.38 1.90 -2.35
CA ILE A 18 8.17 3.30 -2.76
C ILE A 18 8.89 4.26 -1.80
N PHE A 19 8.83 4.01 -0.50
CA PHE A 19 9.55 4.81 0.49
C PHE A 19 11.06 4.75 0.24
N ILE A 20 11.65 3.56 0.06
CA ILE A 20 13.08 3.41 -0.25
C ILE A 20 13.42 4.17 -1.53
N TRP A 21 12.63 4.00 -2.58
CA TRP A 21 12.81 4.71 -3.84
C TRP A 21 12.83 6.24 -3.64
N ARG A 22 11.88 6.80 -2.89
CA ARG A 22 11.84 8.22 -2.55
C ARG A 22 13.05 8.66 -1.73
N THR A 23 13.46 7.85 -0.76
CA THR A 23 14.64 8.11 0.06
C THR A 23 15.87 8.23 -0.81
N LEU A 24 16.14 7.24 -1.66
CA LEU A 24 17.33 7.23 -2.51
C LEU A 24 17.35 8.35 -3.57
N HIS A 25 16.22 8.96 -3.88
CA HIS A 25 16.12 10.15 -4.71
C HIS A 25 16.20 11.47 -3.92
N GLY A 26 16.43 11.43 -2.61
CA GLY A 26 16.45 12.64 -1.76
C GLY A 26 15.11 13.39 -1.75
N THR A 27 13.99 12.70 -1.97
CA THR A 27 12.67 13.33 -2.11
C THR A 27 11.79 13.19 -0.87
N LEU A 28 12.31 12.61 0.22
CA LEU A 28 11.57 12.59 1.49
C LEU A 28 11.35 14.02 2.00
N PRO A 29 10.11 14.38 2.37
CA PRO A 29 9.81 15.70 2.88
C PRO A 29 10.22 15.86 4.36
N CYS A 30 11.51 15.66 4.65
CA CYS A 30 12.12 16.04 5.92
C CYS A 30 12.15 17.56 6.05
N CYS A 31 12.18 18.09 7.28
CA CYS A 31 12.16 19.53 7.51
C CYS A 31 13.28 20.28 6.77
N VAL A 32 14.49 19.71 6.72
CA VAL A 32 15.60 20.28 5.91
C VAL A 32 15.26 20.30 4.41
N THR A 33 14.69 19.23 3.89
CA THR A 33 14.30 19.15 2.46
C THR A 33 13.21 20.19 2.13
N LEU A 34 12.25 20.39 3.03
CA LEU A 34 11.17 21.35 2.86
C LEU A 34 11.71 22.80 2.97
N ALA A 35 12.58 23.08 3.96
CA ALA A 35 13.22 24.37 4.10
C ALA A 35 14.06 24.75 2.87
N ASN A 36 14.82 23.80 2.32
CA ASN A 36 15.60 23.99 1.10
C ASN A 36 14.72 24.24 -0.15
N ARG A 37 13.45 23.87 -0.10
CA ARG A 37 12.42 24.17 -1.11
C ARG A 37 11.68 25.47 -0.82
N HIS A 38 12.23 26.35 0.05
CA HIS A 38 11.67 27.62 0.45
C HIS A 38 10.29 27.54 1.14
N MET A 39 9.94 26.38 1.70
CA MET A 39 8.76 26.27 2.55
C MET A 39 9.04 26.84 3.94
N LYS A 40 8.06 27.51 4.55
CA LYS A 40 8.17 28.11 5.89
C LYS A 40 8.10 27.01 6.97
N VAL A 41 9.15 26.20 7.08
CA VAL A 41 9.26 25.10 8.06
C VAL A 41 10.60 25.25 8.79
N LEU A 42 10.58 25.10 10.12
CA LEU A 42 11.82 25.03 10.90
C LEU A 42 12.53 23.71 10.58
N PRO A 43 13.85 23.72 10.35
CA PRO A 43 14.61 22.52 9.99
C PRO A 43 14.80 21.54 11.16
N THR A 44 14.29 21.83 12.35
CA THR A 44 14.44 21.03 13.56
C THR A 44 13.55 19.77 13.53
N TYR A 45 14.06 18.66 14.08
CA TYR A 45 13.29 17.41 14.15
C TYR A 45 12.22 17.47 15.25
N PRO A 46 10.92 17.32 14.91
CA PRO A 46 9.85 17.49 15.89
C PRO A 46 9.86 16.49 17.05
N SER A 47 10.44 15.29 16.85
CA SER A 47 10.44 14.25 17.87
C SER A 47 11.47 14.45 18.97
N CYS A 48 12.65 14.99 18.67
CA CYS A 48 13.72 15.12 19.67
C CYS A 48 14.17 16.57 19.89
N SER A 49 13.72 17.51 19.04
CA SER A 49 14.14 18.93 19.03
C SER A 49 15.67 19.14 19.00
N ASN A 50 16.44 18.08 18.70
CA ASN A 50 17.89 18.02 18.76
C ASN A 50 18.46 17.90 17.34
N GLY A 51 18.88 19.00 16.75
CA GLY A 51 19.47 19.03 15.42
C GLY A 51 18.47 19.16 14.27
N HIS A 52 19.00 19.14 13.08
CA HIS A 52 18.23 19.26 11.85
C HIS A 52 17.58 17.94 11.46
N GLU A 53 16.35 17.98 10.99
CA GLU A 53 15.66 16.80 10.44
C GLU A 53 16.07 16.57 8.99
N ASP A 54 17.13 15.83 8.79
CA ASP A 54 17.51 15.22 7.52
C ASP A 54 17.26 13.71 7.56
N THR A 55 17.44 13.01 6.42
CA THR A 55 17.28 11.57 6.32
C THR A 55 18.22 10.80 7.25
N LYS A 56 19.46 11.30 7.44
CA LYS A 56 20.48 10.67 8.30
C LYS A 56 20.07 10.72 9.76
N HIS A 57 19.66 11.89 10.25
CA HIS A 57 19.21 12.07 11.62
C HIS A 57 17.95 11.24 11.89
N LEU A 58 16.93 11.40 11.05
CA LEU A 58 15.63 10.74 11.20
C LEU A 58 15.74 9.21 11.30
N LEU A 59 16.51 8.60 10.40
CA LEU A 59 16.54 7.15 10.28
C LEU A 59 17.62 6.48 11.14
N PHE A 60 18.70 7.19 11.48
CA PHE A 60 19.88 6.55 12.07
C PHE A 60 20.45 7.25 13.31
N LEU A 61 20.42 8.59 13.40
CA LEU A 61 21.14 9.33 14.44
C LEU A 61 20.26 9.81 15.58
N CYS A 62 18.95 9.97 15.37
CA CYS A 62 18.02 10.30 16.45
C CYS A 62 18.09 9.26 17.56
N GLN A 63 18.01 9.71 18.82
CA GLN A 63 18.06 8.82 19.98
C GLN A 63 17.02 7.70 19.89
N LYS A 64 15.77 8.02 19.53
CA LYS A 64 14.71 7.04 19.31
C LYS A 64 15.08 6.01 18.22
N ALA A 65 15.63 6.47 17.09
CA ALA A 65 16.07 5.58 16.02
C ALA A 65 17.18 4.64 16.49
N LYS A 66 18.19 5.14 17.21
CA LYS A 66 19.26 4.32 17.79
C LYS A 66 18.72 3.23 18.71
N GLU A 67 17.78 3.55 19.59
CA GLU A 67 17.14 2.60 20.50
C GLU A 67 16.34 1.54 19.73
N VAL A 68 15.66 1.90 18.64
CA VAL A 68 14.97 0.94 17.76
C VAL A 68 15.96 -0.04 17.13
N TRP A 69 17.06 0.47 16.57
CA TRP A 69 18.09 -0.36 15.95
C TRP A 69 18.79 -1.28 16.98
N GLU A 70 18.99 -0.82 18.20
CA GLU A 70 19.52 -1.60 19.30
C GLU A 70 18.59 -2.75 19.68
N LYS A 71 17.30 -2.47 19.89
CA LYS A 71 16.28 -3.51 20.18
C LYS A 71 16.13 -4.55 19.07
N LEU A 72 16.44 -4.19 17.85
CA LEU A 72 16.48 -5.10 16.70
C LEU A 72 17.78 -5.90 16.60
N GLY A 73 18.80 -5.58 17.40
CA GLY A 73 20.13 -6.21 17.30
C GLY A 73 20.93 -5.74 16.08
N LEU A 74 20.56 -4.61 15.47
CA LEU A 74 21.18 -4.07 14.26
C LEU A 74 22.13 -2.89 14.55
N HIS A 75 22.30 -2.52 15.82
CA HIS A 75 23.06 -1.36 16.26
C HIS A 75 24.49 -1.30 15.69
N GLU A 76 25.25 -2.41 15.72
CA GLU A 76 26.63 -2.43 15.24
C GLU A 76 26.71 -2.25 13.71
N ALA A 77 25.78 -2.85 12.95
CA ALA A 77 25.71 -2.67 11.50
C ALA A 77 25.40 -1.22 11.14
N ILE A 78 24.45 -0.60 11.85
CA ILE A 78 24.10 0.81 11.66
C ILE A 78 25.27 1.71 12.03
N LYS A 79 25.94 1.47 13.16
CA LYS A 79 27.11 2.22 13.61
C LYS A 79 28.24 2.16 12.58
N LYS A 80 28.55 0.97 12.07
CA LYS A 80 29.54 0.77 11.00
C LYS A 80 29.17 1.54 9.73
N ALA A 81 27.89 1.50 9.33
CA ALA A 81 27.41 2.23 8.15
C ALA A 81 27.49 3.76 8.32
N CYS A 82 27.27 4.27 9.54
CA CYS A 82 27.34 5.68 9.87
C CYS A 82 28.76 6.20 10.16
N ALA A 83 29.74 5.32 10.38
CA ALA A 83 31.13 5.70 10.68
C ALA A 83 31.81 6.41 9.49
N VAL A 84 31.37 6.14 8.27
CA VAL A 84 31.79 6.88 7.08
C VAL A 84 30.85 8.07 6.91
N ASP A 85 31.39 9.24 6.60
CA ASP A 85 30.55 10.43 6.37
C ASP A 85 29.77 10.29 5.07
N ARG A 86 28.56 9.79 5.21
CA ARG A 86 27.59 9.57 4.12
C ARG A 86 26.29 10.29 4.42
N ALA A 87 25.61 10.72 3.37
CA ALA A 87 24.23 11.17 3.47
C ALA A 87 23.30 10.01 3.89
N GLY A 88 22.16 10.31 4.48
CA GLY A 88 21.23 9.28 4.97
C GLY A 88 20.75 8.31 3.89
N GLU A 89 20.57 8.82 2.67
CA GLU A 89 20.22 8.04 1.48
C GLU A 89 21.29 6.99 1.17
N ALA A 90 22.56 7.40 1.18
CA ALA A 90 23.69 6.52 0.91
C ALA A 90 23.92 5.49 2.03
N ILE A 91 23.58 5.84 3.28
CA ILE A 91 23.61 4.88 4.40
C ILE A 91 22.55 3.80 4.19
N LEU A 92 21.32 4.20 3.85
CA LEU A 92 20.23 3.24 3.59
C LEU A 92 20.56 2.34 2.40
N GLU A 93 21.07 2.92 1.32
CA GLU A 93 21.53 2.18 0.14
C GLU A 93 22.59 1.13 0.52
N PHE A 94 23.61 1.55 1.23
CA PHE A 94 24.69 0.68 1.70
C PHE A 94 24.15 -0.49 2.53
N LEU A 95 23.26 -0.24 3.49
CA LEU A 95 22.68 -1.27 4.36
C LEU A 95 21.80 -2.27 3.60
N ILE A 96 20.99 -1.80 2.63
CA ILE A 96 20.12 -2.69 1.85
C ILE A 96 20.91 -3.54 0.86
N PHE A 97 22.02 -3.03 0.33
CA PHE A 97 22.79 -3.71 -0.70
C PHE A 97 24.09 -4.35 -0.22
N MET A 98 24.38 -4.23 1.08
CA MET A 98 25.49 -4.92 1.72
C MET A 98 25.43 -6.44 1.45
N PRO A 99 26.56 -7.11 1.21
CA PRO A 99 26.61 -8.57 1.03
C PRO A 99 25.98 -9.31 2.23
N GLU A 100 25.28 -10.42 1.98
CA GLU A 100 24.55 -11.15 3.05
C GLU A 100 25.47 -11.65 4.17
N HIS A 101 26.69 -12.07 3.83
CA HIS A 101 27.65 -12.53 4.82
C HIS A 101 28.11 -11.43 5.79
N GLU A 102 28.04 -10.15 5.39
CA GLU A 102 28.33 -9.00 6.26
C GLU A 102 27.12 -8.57 7.10
N LEU A 103 25.91 -8.90 6.65
CA LEU A 103 24.65 -8.64 7.35
C LEU A 103 24.17 -9.83 8.18
N SER A 104 24.87 -10.97 8.10
CA SER A 104 24.48 -12.19 8.82
C SER A 104 24.58 -11.97 10.32
N ILE A 105 23.45 -11.70 10.95
CA ILE A 105 23.30 -11.62 12.40
C ILE A 105 22.68 -12.92 12.86
N VAL A 106 23.34 -13.60 13.79
CA VAL A 106 22.88 -14.88 14.32
C VAL A 106 21.41 -14.76 14.80
N GLY A 107 20.53 -15.55 14.18
CA GLY A 107 19.12 -15.63 14.54
C GLY A 107 18.18 -14.66 13.85
N ILE A 108 18.66 -13.76 12.97
CA ILE A 108 17.79 -12.86 12.22
C ILE A 108 17.75 -13.28 10.74
N GLN A 109 16.59 -13.78 10.29
CA GLN A 109 16.31 -14.02 8.87
C GLN A 109 15.75 -12.74 8.22
N ASN A 110 15.97 -12.58 6.92
CA ASN A 110 15.44 -11.45 6.13
C ASN A 110 15.88 -10.07 6.67
N VAL A 111 17.16 -9.93 7.02
CA VAL A 111 17.72 -8.71 7.63
C VAL A 111 17.53 -7.48 6.74
N ARG A 112 17.62 -7.63 5.41
CA ARG A 112 17.41 -6.53 4.46
C ARG A 112 15.98 -6.00 4.50
N GLU A 113 15.02 -6.90 4.52
CA GLU A 113 13.60 -6.59 4.65
C GLU A 113 13.32 -5.92 5.99
N LEU A 114 13.92 -6.43 7.07
CA LEU A 114 13.79 -5.82 8.39
C LEU A 114 14.36 -4.40 8.42
N ILE A 115 15.53 -4.16 7.82
CA ILE A 115 16.11 -2.81 7.70
C ILE A 115 15.18 -1.89 6.90
N ALA A 116 14.71 -2.35 5.74
CA ALA A 116 13.82 -1.59 4.88
C ALA A 116 12.51 -1.21 5.56
N ILE A 117 11.87 -2.19 6.23
CA ILE A 117 10.61 -2.00 6.95
C ILE A 117 10.81 -1.10 8.17
N THR A 118 11.91 -1.25 8.92
CA THR A 118 12.20 -0.42 10.09
C THR A 118 12.43 1.04 9.69
N ALA A 119 13.20 1.29 8.64
CA ALA A 119 13.40 2.64 8.13
C ALA A 119 12.07 3.28 7.69
N TRP A 120 11.21 2.52 6.98
CA TRP A 120 9.87 2.98 6.64
C TRP A 120 9.00 3.23 7.87
N TYR A 121 9.09 2.40 8.91
CA TYR A 121 8.28 2.54 10.12
C TYR A 121 8.69 3.78 10.92
N LEU A 122 9.98 4.09 11.02
CA LEU A 122 10.50 5.33 11.62
C LEU A 122 9.98 6.57 10.88
N TRP A 123 9.94 6.52 9.54
CA TRP A 123 9.34 7.57 8.73
C TRP A 123 7.82 7.67 8.94
N TRP A 124 7.12 6.56 9.01
CA TRP A 124 5.68 6.53 9.26
C TRP A 124 5.36 7.10 10.64
N GLU A 125 6.12 6.73 11.66
CA GLU A 125 5.97 7.22 13.04
C GLU A 125 6.17 8.74 13.11
N ARG A 126 7.18 9.27 12.44
CA ARG A 126 7.39 10.72 12.30
C ARG A 126 6.18 11.40 11.67
N ARG A 127 5.58 10.82 10.64
CA ARG A 127 4.37 11.36 10.02
C ARG A 127 3.19 11.36 11.00
N SER A 128 3.02 10.28 11.75
CA SER A 128 1.98 10.14 12.77
C SER A 128 2.12 11.23 13.84
N LEU A 129 3.35 11.48 14.30
CA LEU A 129 3.64 12.55 15.25
C LEU A 129 3.25 13.93 14.69
N VAL A 130 3.63 14.25 13.45
CA VAL A 130 3.40 15.57 12.85
C VAL A 130 1.92 15.84 12.55
N HIS A 131 1.18 14.80 12.08
CA HIS A 131 -0.21 14.97 11.63
C HIS A 131 -1.25 14.65 12.71
N GLN A 132 -0.91 13.76 13.64
CA GLN A 132 -1.86 13.24 14.63
C GLN A 132 -1.43 13.47 16.08
N GLY A 133 -0.20 13.99 16.30
CA GLY A 133 0.37 14.15 17.62
C GLY A 133 0.67 12.84 18.36
N MET A 134 0.54 11.70 17.67
CA MET A 134 0.75 10.38 18.26
C MET A 134 2.20 9.92 18.08
N THR A 135 2.75 9.31 19.12
CA THR A 135 4.11 8.75 19.10
C THR A 135 4.14 7.39 19.79
N GLN A 136 4.96 6.50 19.27
CA GLN A 136 5.24 5.18 19.83
C GLN A 136 6.62 5.17 20.47
N ASP A 137 6.83 4.30 21.44
CA ASP A 137 8.15 4.07 22.01
C ASP A 137 9.02 3.17 21.10
N ALA A 138 10.32 3.10 21.39
CA ALA A 138 11.26 2.31 20.57
C ALA A 138 10.96 0.81 20.59
N TYR A 139 10.36 0.28 21.67
CA TYR A 139 9.97 -1.11 21.76
C TYR A 139 8.80 -1.43 20.84
N GLN A 140 7.75 -0.61 20.87
CA GLN A 140 6.57 -0.76 20.00
C GLN A 140 6.96 -0.71 18.52
N ILE A 141 7.82 0.25 18.14
CA ILE A 141 8.32 0.38 16.77
C ILE A 141 9.10 -0.88 16.36
N SER A 142 10.01 -1.37 17.21
CA SER A 142 10.82 -2.55 16.91
C SER A 142 9.99 -3.82 16.77
N MET A 143 9.00 -4.02 17.63
CA MET A 143 8.07 -5.15 17.57
C MET A 143 7.16 -5.07 16.33
N GLY A 144 6.64 -3.87 16.02
CA GLY A 144 5.85 -3.64 14.81
C GLY A 144 6.63 -3.94 13.54
N ALA A 145 7.88 -3.49 13.44
CA ALA A 145 8.75 -3.77 12.30
C ALA A 145 9.04 -5.27 12.14
N ARG A 146 9.34 -5.99 13.24
CA ARG A 146 9.51 -7.45 13.22
C ARG A 146 8.23 -8.16 12.78
N ALA A 147 7.08 -7.79 13.34
CA ALA A 147 5.79 -8.40 13.01
C ALA A 147 5.46 -8.23 11.52
N ILE A 148 5.62 -7.02 10.97
CA ILE A 148 5.40 -6.76 9.54
C ILE A 148 6.35 -7.60 8.69
N THR A 149 7.63 -7.68 9.04
CA THR A 149 8.62 -8.47 8.30
C THR A 149 8.25 -9.95 8.29
N THR A 150 7.97 -10.53 9.46
CA THR A 150 7.63 -11.95 9.60
C THR A 150 6.33 -12.29 8.88
N ASN A 151 5.27 -11.52 9.11
CA ASN A 151 3.95 -11.75 8.52
C ASN A 151 4.00 -11.63 6.99
N TYR A 152 4.76 -10.66 6.46
CA TYR A 152 4.87 -10.50 5.02
C TYR A 152 5.63 -11.64 4.36
N VAL A 153 6.72 -12.12 4.97
CA VAL A 153 7.49 -13.26 4.47
C VAL A 153 6.65 -14.54 4.51
N ILE A 154 5.92 -14.79 5.61
CA ILE A 154 5.02 -15.95 5.72
C ILE A 154 3.92 -15.89 4.65
N ALA A 155 3.28 -14.72 4.47
CA ALA A 155 2.25 -14.53 3.46
C ALA A 155 2.77 -14.72 2.02
N GLN A 156 4.02 -14.36 1.76
CA GLN A 156 4.65 -14.62 0.45
C GLN A 156 4.96 -16.10 0.25
N SER A 157 5.40 -16.81 1.28
CA SER A 157 5.67 -18.25 1.21
C SER A 157 4.38 -19.05 0.96
N SER A 158 3.26 -18.64 1.57
CA SER A 158 1.95 -19.25 1.31
C SER A 158 1.37 -18.87 -0.06
N LYS A 159 1.70 -17.69 -0.59
CA LYS A 159 1.32 -17.29 -1.96
C LYS A 159 2.08 -18.03 -3.06
N ALA A 160 3.24 -18.58 -2.77
CA ALA A 160 3.99 -19.40 -3.74
C ALA A 160 3.24 -20.68 -4.15
N THR A 161 2.27 -21.12 -3.34
CA THR A 161 1.37 -22.25 -3.65
C THR A 161 0.07 -21.83 -4.36
N ASN A 162 -0.35 -20.57 -4.22
CA ASN A 162 -1.48 -20.01 -4.96
C ASN A 162 -0.92 -18.99 -5.96
N LYS A 163 -0.82 -19.40 -7.22
CA LYS A 163 -0.57 -18.49 -8.35
C LYS A 163 -1.64 -17.41 -8.28
N ILE A 164 -1.28 -16.18 -7.85
CA ILE A 164 -2.17 -15.04 -8.06
C ILE A 164 -2.22 -14.89 -9.57
N GLU A 165 -3.32 -15.33 -10.14
CA GLU A 165 -3.60 -15.05 -11.54
C GLU A 165 -3.67 -13.53 -11.65
N GLY A 166 -2.69 -12.94 -12.34
CA GLY A 166 -2.73 -11.55 -12.72
C GLY A 166 -4.01 -11.29 -13.54
N TRP A 167 -4.24 -10.05 -13.92
CA TRP A 167 -5.38 -9.73 -14.78
C TRP A 167 -5.42 -10.67 -15.99
N THR A 168 -6.52 -11.43 -16.12
CA THR A 168 -6.75 -12.36 -17.21
C THR A 168 -7.76 -11.77 -18.18
N ARG A 169 -7.57 -12.05 -19.46
CA ARG A 169 -8.55 -11.70 -20.49
C ARG A 169 -9.85 -12.48 -20.26
N PRO A 170 -11.01 -11.88 -20.52
CA PRO A 170 -12.24 -12.63 -20.50
C PRO A 170 -12.26 -13.71 -21.61
N PRO A 171 -13.10 -14.73 -21.47
CA PRO A 171 -13.31 -15.73 -22.52
C PRO A 171 -13.76 -15.08 -23.83
N LEU A 172 -13.56 -15.79 -24.95
CA LEU A 172 -13.95 -15.31 -26.27
C LEU A 172 -15.44 -14.95 -26.30
N GLY A 173 -15.73 -13.74 -26.77
CA GLY A 173 -17.09 -13.19 -26.87
C GLY A 173 -17.66 -12.67 -25.54
N PHE A 174 -16.86 -12.64 -24.47
CA PHE A 174 -17.22 -11.98 -23.22
C PHE A 174 -16.54 -10.62 -23.11
N VAL A 175 -17.20 -9.73 -22.38
CA VAL A 175 -16.65 -8.41 -21.96
C VAL A 175 -16.31 -8.51 -20.46
N LYS A 176 -15.17 -7.98 -20.06
CA LYS A 176 -14.78 -7.90 -18.66
C LYS A 176 -15.09 -6.54 -18.08
N LEU A 177 -15.88 -6.53 -17.04
CA LEU A 177 -16.19 -5.37 -16.22
C LEU A 177 -15.29 -5.39 -14.98
N ASN A 178 -14.42 -4.39 -14.83
CA ASN A 178 -13.67 -4.16 -13.60
C ASN A 178 -14.29 -2.95 -12.91
N VAL A 179 -14.56 -3.11 -11.61
CA VAL A 179 -15.13 -2.07 -10.75
C VAL A 179 -14.29 -1.88 -9.51
N ASP A 180 -14.23 -0.65 -9.02
CA ASP A 180 -13.50 -0.27 -7.81
C ASP A 180 -14.13 0.98 -7.21
N ALA A 181 -14.22 1.02 -5.88
CA ALA A 181 -14.78 2.14 -5.13
C ALA A 181 -13.73 2.81 -4.24
N SER A 182 -13.91 4.10 -4.02
CA SER A 182 -13.24 4.82 -2.95
C SER A 182 -14.29 5.37 -1.99
N PHE A 183 -14.07 5.23 -0.69
CA PHE A 183 -14.97 5.70 0.35
C PHE A 183 -14.24 6.57 1.37
N ASP A 184 -14.81 7.74 1.66
CA ASP A 184 -14.38 8.65 2.70
C ASP A 184 -15.33 8.50 3.90
N GLN A 185 -14.84 7.91 4.96
CA GLN A 185 -15.60 7.63 6.17
C GLN A 185 -16.00 8.89 6.93
N ASP A 186 -15.18 9.94 6.90
CA ASP A 186 -15.43 11.17 7.64
C ASP A 186 -16.53 12.00 6.97
N MET A 187 -16.57 11.97 5.64
CA MET A 187 -17.53 12.73 4.84
C MET A 187 -18.73 11.88 4.37
N LEU A 188 -18.74 10.58 4.64
CA LEU A 188 -19.75 9.61 4.16
C LEU A 188 -19.99 9.73 2.65
N ARG A 189 -18.92 9.89 1.87
CA ARG A 189 -18.94 10.06 0.42
C ARG A 189 -18.07 9.02 -0.27
N GLY A 190 -18.38 8.77 -1.53
CA GLY A 190 -17.59 7.83 -2.32
C GLY A 190 -17.39 8.27 -3.75
N THR A 191 -16.53 7.52 -4.45
CA THR A 191 -16.37 7.63 -5.90
C THR A 191 -16.32 6.23 -6.47
N ALA A 192 -17.08 6.00 -7.52
CA ALA A 192 -17.13 4.76 -8.26
C ALA A 192 -16.31 4.85 -9.54
N GLY A 193 -15.60 3.78 -9.88
CA GLY A 193 -14.92 3.62 -11.17
C GLY A 193 -15.30 2.29 -11.83
N ALA A 194 -15.55 2.30 -13.14
CA ALA A 194 -15.80 1.09 -13.91
C ALA A 194 -15.10 1.16 -15.27
N VAL A 195 -14.56 0.00 -15.71
CA VAL A 195 -13.92 -0.15 -17.03
C VAL A 195 -14.37 -1.45 -17.67
N LEU A 196 -14.78 -1.38 -18.92
CA LEU A 196 -15.09 -2.53 -19.76
C LEU A 196 -13.97 -2.78 -20.78
N THR A 197 -13.57 -4.05 -20.89
CA THR A 197 -12.56 -4.50 -21.87
C THR A 197 -13.10 -5.70 -22.64
N ASP A 198 -12.74 -5.82 -23.93
CA ASP A 198 -13.11 -6.97 -24.76
C ASP A 198 -12.24 -8.22 -24.48
N ASP A 199 -12.54 -9.32 -25.16
CA ASP A 199 -11.83 -10.59 -25.09
C ASP A 199 -10.36 -10.52 -25.56
N LYS A 200 -9.99 -9.44 -26.25
CA LYS A 200 -8.58 -9.14 -26.63
C LYS A 200 -7.88 -8.22 -25.62
N GLY A 201 -8.58 -7.79 -24.57
CA GLY A 201 -8.08 -6.87 -23.56
C GLY A 201 -8.09 -5.40 -24.02
N ARG A 202 -8.82 -5.05 -25.09
CA ARG A 202 -8.92 -3.69 -25.57
C ARG A 202 -10.01 -2.94 -24.80
N PHE A 203 -9.76 -1.69 -24.50
CA PHE A 203 -10.72 -0.81 -23.86
C PHE A 203 -11.97 -0.60 -24.73
N ILE A 204 -13.16 -0.74 -24.14
CA ILE A 204 -14.44 -0.46 -24.77
C ILE A 204 -14.97 0.87 -24.27
N VAL A 205 -15.21 0.96 -22.97
CA VAL A 205 -15.75 2.17 -22.32
C VAL A 205 -15.37 2.17 -20.84
N GLY A 206 -15.29 3.33 -20.25
CA GLY A 206 -15.12 3.51 -18.80
C GLY A 206 -15.95 4.66 -18.30
N GLY A 207 -16.23 4.66 -17.01
CA GLY A 207 -16.96 5.72 -16.34
C GLY A 207 -16.49 5.90 -14.91
N ASN A 208 -16.75 7.10 -14.39
CA ASN A 208 -16.63 7.40 -12.99
C ASN A 208 -17.87 8.14 -12.50
N TRP A 209 -18.22 7.95 -11.24
CA TRP A 209 -19.38 8.57 -10.62
C TRP A 209 -19.05 9.00 -9.20
N LYS A 210 -19.50 10.18 -8.86
CA LYS A 210 -19.43 10.69 -7.49
C LYS A 210 -20.66 10.24 -6.73
N MET A 211 -20.45 9.77 -5.52
CA MET A 211 -21.49 9.40 -4.58
C MET A 211 -21.49 10.43 -3.46
N ASP A 212 -22.48 11.35 -3.47
CA ASP A 212 -22.54 12.45 -2.51
C ASP A 212 -22.90 11.96 -1.10
N TRP A 213 -23.44 10.75 -0.98
CA TRP A 213 -23.69 10.07 0.27
C TRP A 213 -23.56 8.55 0.11
N CYS A 214 -22.85 7.90 1.03
CA CYS A 214 -22.75 6.45 1.19
C CYS A 214 -22.75 6.11 2.67
N ALA A 215 -23.48 5.06 3.07
CA ALA A 215 -23.56 4.64 4.46
C ALA A 215 -22.24 4.06 4.97
N ASP A 216 -21.59 3.24 4.14
CA ASP A 216 -20.38 2.51 4.47
C ASP A 216 -19.61 2.06 3.19
N VAL A 217 -18.47 1.42 3.39
CA VAL A 217 -17.64 0.88 2.30
C VAL A 217 -18.40 -0.12 1.44
N LEU A 218 -19.16 -1.03 2.07
CA LEU A 218 -19.93 -2.06 1.36
C LEU A 218 -20.99 -1.45 0.45
N THR A 219 -21.67 -0.40 0.92
CA THR A 219 -22.64 0.35 0.11
C THR A 219 -21.96 1.03 -1.09
N ALA A 220 -20.77 1.62 -0.88
CA ALA A 220 -20.00 2.24 -1.98
C ALA A 220 -19.60 1.22 -3.04
N GLU A 221 -19.13 0.06 -2.64
CA GLU A 221 -18.74 -1.03 -3.54
C GLU A 221 -19.94 -1.61 -4.30
N ALA A 222 -21.08 -1.84 -3.60
CA ALA A 222 -22.31 -2.32 -4.24
C ALA A 222 -22.85 -1.30 -5.26
N MET A 223 -22.86 0.00 -4.92
CA MET A 223 -23.24 1.06 -5.87
C MET A 223 -22.32 1.11 -7.08
N THR A 224 -21.01 0.88 -6.88
CA THR A 224 -20.04 0.85 -7.97
C THR A 224 -20.30 -0.32 -8.91
N LEU A 225 -20.63 -1.51 -8.38
CA LEU A 225 -21.06 -2.65 -9.22
C LEU A 225 -22.31 -2.31 -10.01
N ARG A 226 -23.32 -1.70 -9.38
CA ARG A 226 -24.55 -1.27 -10.04
C ARG A 226 -24.28 -0.31 -11.20
N PHE A 227 -23.44 0.70 -11.01
CA PHE A 227 -23.05 1.62 -12.08
C PHE A 227 -22.30 0.93 -13.21
N GLY A 228 -21.42 -0.02 -12.88
CA GLY A 228 -20.69 -0.83 -13.86
C GLY A 228 -21.62 -1.70 -14.71
N LEU A 229 -22.62 -2.36 -14.10
CA LEU A 229 -23.62 -3.17 -14.80
C LEU A 229 -24.47 -2.31 -15.76
N LEU A 230 -24.91 -1.13 -15.30
CA LEU A 230 -25.63 -0.17 -16.16
C LEU A 230 -24.76 0.33 -17.32
N LEU A 231 -23.46 0.54 -17.08
CA LEU A 231 -22.53 0.91 -18.15
C LEU A 231 -22.39 -0.20 -19.18
N ALA A 232 -22.28 -1.47 -18.72
CA ALA A 232 -22.20 -2.63 -19.60
C ALA A 232 -23.47 -2.82 -20.45
N GLN A 233 -24.64 -2.61 -19.85
CA GLN A 233 -25.92 -2.64 -20.55
C GLN A 233 -25.99 -1.55 -21.64
N LYS A 234 -25.61 -0.32 -21.32
CA LYS A 234 -25.54 0.80 -22.29
C LYS A 234 -24.53 0.54 -23.41
N ALA A 235 -23.47 -0.19 -23.14
CA ALA A 235 -22.47 -0.60 -24.13
C ALA A 235 -22.94 -1.75 -25.02
N GLY A 236 -24.14 -2.30 -24.80
CA GLY A 236 -24.71 -3.42 -25.59
C GLY A 236 -24.05 -4.78 -25.30
N SER A 237 -23.43 -4.95 -24.15
CA SER A 237 -22.80 -6.21 -23.77
C SER A 237 -23.84 -7.23 -23.35
N ASN A 238 -23.76 -8.46 -23.86
CA ASN A 238 -24.68 -9.55 -23.50
C ASN A 238 -24.01 -10.66 -22.65
N ARG A 239 -22.67 -10.68 -22.62
CA ARG A 239 -21.87 -11.67 -21.89
C ARG A 239 -20.83 -10.94 -21.07
N LEU A 240 -20.88 -11.11 -19.76
CA LEU A 240 -20.09 -10.30 -18.84
C LEU A 240 -19.30 -11.18 -17.86
N VAL A 241 -18.04 -10.83 -17.68
CA VAL A 241 -17.21 -11.29 -16.55
C VAL A 241 -17.04 -10.10 -15.62
N VAL A 242 -17.53 -10.21 -14.40
CA VAL A 242 -17.44 -9.16 -13.40
C VAL A 242 -16.23 -9.40 -12.49
N ASN A 243 -15.43 -8.37 -12.28
CA ASN A 243 -14.26 -8.38 -11.41
C ASN A 243 -14.31 -7.19 -10.44
N SER A 244 -14.31 -7.51 -9.16
CA SER A 244 -14.16 -6.58 -8.03
C SER A 244 -13.15 -7.17 -7.06
N ASP A 245 -12.46 -6.37 -6.30
CA ASP A 245 -11.59 -6.82 -5.21
C ASP A 245 -12.37 -7.09 -3.92
N ASN A 246 -13.64 -6.69 -3.86
CA ASN A 246 -14.54 -6.96 -2.74
C ASN A 246 -15.30 -8.27 -2.97
N MET A 247 -14.84 -9.35 -2.30
CA MET A 247 -15.46 -10.67 -2.39
C MET A 247 -16.89 -10.70 -1.88
N GLU A 248 -17.23 -9.91 -0.85
CA GLU A 248 -18.57 -9.86 -0.27
C GLU A 248 -19.59 -9.34 -1.30
N VAL A 249 -19.23 -8.34 -2.10
CA VAL A 249 -20.07 -7.82 -3.19
C VAL A 249 -20.34 -8.89 -4.23
N ILE A 250 -19.31 -9.63 -4.64
CA ILE A 250 -19.46 -10.68 -5.65
C ILE A 250 -20.30 -11.84 -5.12
N ASP A 251 -20.03 -12.31 -3.90
CA ASP A 251 -20.73 -13.45 -3.30
C ASP A 251 -22.20 -13.13 -3.02
N THR A 252 -22.48 -11.93 -2.46
CA THR A 252 -23.87 -11.50 -2.22
C THR A 252 -24.67 -11.40 -3.53
N THR A 253 -24.09 -10.81 -4.57
CA THR A 253 -24.77 -10.70 -5.86
C THR A 253 -25.01 -12.06 -6.49
N LYS A 254 -24.06 -13.01 -6.43
CA LYS A 254 -24.22 -14.39 -6.94
C LYS A 254 -25.29 -15.18 -6.17
N ASN A 255 -25.45 -14.94 -4.87
CA ASN A 255 -26.37 -15.64 -4.00
C ASN A 255 -27.78 -15.00 -3.96
N GLY A 256 -28.15 -14.22 -4.96
CA GLY A 256 -29.49 -13.65 -5.12
C GLY A 256 -29.67 -12.23 -4.57
N GLY A 257 -28.57 -11.56 -4.19
CA GLY A 257 -28.61 -10.18 -3.69
C GLY A 257 -29.11 -10.00 -2.26
N HIS A 258 -29.56 -11.08 -1.60
CA HIS A 258 -30.18 -10.99 -0.28
C HIS A 258 -29.16 -10.71 0.80
N THR A 259 -29.27 -9.53 1.40
CA THR A 259 -28.49 -9.12 2.56
C THR A 259 -29.31 -8.22 3.47
N ALA A 260 -28.88 -8.07 4.71
CA ALA A 260 -29.47 -7.12 5.64
C ALA A 260 -28.53 -5.90 5.77
N GLY A 261 -29.10 -4.69 5.82
CA GLY A 261 -28.31 -3.47 6.02
C GLY A 261 -28.53 -2.40 4.97
N ALA A 262 -27.70 -1.36 5.01
CA ALA A 262 -27.83 -0.18 4.16
C ALA A 262 -27.69 -0.48 2.65
N ALA A 263 -26.94 -1.50 2.29
CA ALA A 263 -26.69 -1.89 0.89
C ALA A 263 -27.77 -2.82 0.31
N ALA A 264 -28.76 -3.31 1.10
CA ALA A 264 -29.70 -4.34 0.67
C ALA A 264 -30.41 -4.01 -0.66
N ALA A 265 -31.03 -2.84 -0.76
CA ALA A 265 -31.71 -2.43 -1.98
C ALA A 265 -30.78 -2.30 -3.20
N VAL A 266 -29.53 -1.94 -2.97
CA VAL A 266 -28.51 -1.85 -4.04
C VAL A 266 -28.12 -3.24 -4.54
N PHE A 267 -28.00 -4.21 -3.64
CA PHE A 267 -27.72 -5.61 -4.01
C PHE A 267 -28.85 -6.25 -4.79
N ASP A 268 -30.11 -5.97 -4.40
CA ASP A 268 -31.28 -6.40 -5.17
C ASP A 268 -31.22 -5.85 -6.60
N ASP A 269 -30.94 -4.55 -6.76
CA ASP A 269 -30.75 -3.94 -8.09
C ASP A 269 -29.60 -4.59 -8.87
N CYS A 270 -28.45 -4.83 -8.22
CA CYS A 270 -27.31 -5.52 -8.84
C CYS A 270 -27.66 -6.92 -9.33
N TYR A 271 -28.40 -7.68 -8.52
CA TYR A 271 -28.85 -9.02 -8.89
C TYR A 271 -29.76 -8.98 -10.12
N PHE A 272 -30.79 -8.13 -10.12
CA PHE A 272 -31.69 -8.00 -11.27
C PHE A 272 -30.97 -7.53 -12.53
N LEU A 273 -30.06 -6.54 -12.44
CA LEU A 273 -29.26 -6.11 -13.57
C LEU A 273 -28.32 -7.21 -14.07
N ALA A 274 -27.77 -8.04 -13.17
CA ALA A 274 -26.88 -9.13 -13.56
C ALA A 274 -27.64 -10.25 -14.31
N CYS A 275 -28.93 -10.45 -14.01
CA CYS A 275 -29.76 -11.42 -14.73
C CYS A 275 -29.93 -11.14 -16.23
N ASP A 276 -29.75 -9.88 -16.65
CA ASP A 276 -29.80 -9.48 -18.08
C ASP A 276 -28.56 -9.94 -18.87
N PHE A 277 -27.53 -10.47 -18.18
CA PHE A 277 -26.28 -10.92 -18.79
C PHE A 277 -26.06 -12.42 -18.56
N PHE A 278 -25.34 -13.05 -19.50
CA PHE A 278 -24.62 -14.28 -19.18
C PHE A 278 -23.37 -13.92 -18.35
N VAL A 279 -23.45 -14.10 -17.03
CA VAL A 279 -22.37 -13.73 -16.11
C VAL A 279 -21.52 -14.96 -15.78
N SER A 280 -20.20 -14.81 -15.84
CA SER A 280 -19.22 -15.84 -15.46
C SER A 280 -18.25 -15.30 -14.40
#